data_c6f0330ce85ad0b0763ca4c5505559fc
#
_entry.id   c6f0330ce85ad0b0763ca4c5505559fc
#
_cell.length_a   1.000
_cell.length_b   1.000
_cell.length_c   1.000
_cell.angle_alpha   90.00
_cell.angle_beta   90.00
_cell.angle_gamma   90.00
#
_symmetry.space_group_name_H-M   'P 1'
#
loop_
_entity.id
_entity.type
_entity.pdbx_description
1 polymer ?
#
loop_
_entity_poly.entity_id
_entity_poly.type
_entity_poly.pdbx_seq_one_letter_code
_entity_poly.pdbx_strand_id
1 'polypeptide(L)'
;MRVAPSSSRFPDPDALDTLVRRIVEVAQPDRIVLFGSAARGEMGPDSDLDVLVVKAGVEHRRRLAQDIYMNLSGVGVGVDIIVLTPEDIEAQKDSVGSIVGPALEEGRVIYGA
;
A
#
# COMPACT_ATOMS: atom_id res chain seq x y z
N MET A 1 32.34 -8.05 -1.51
CA MET A 1 31.66 -8.02 -1.94
C MET A 1 30.58 -7.85 -1.83
N ARG A 2 29.96 -7.53 -2.05
CA ARG A 2 28.96 -7.34 -1.90
C ARG A 2 27.95 -7.89 -2.24
N VAL A 3 27.30 -7.84 -2.00
CA VAL A 3 26.47 -8.45 -2.07
C VAL A 3 25.27 -8.29 -2.31
N ALA A 4 24.61 -8.56 -2.65
CA ALA A 4 23.63 -8.48 -2.89
C ALA A 4 22.59 -8.63 -2.80
N PRO A 5 22.16 -8.46 -2.83
CA PRO A 5 21.16 -8.58 -2.85
C PRO A 5 20.01 -8.66 -3.39
N SER A 6 19.59 -9.70 -3.75
CA SER A 6 18.25 -9.92 -4.18
C SER A 6 17.24 -9.48 -3.13
N SER A 7 17.65 -9.53 -1.89
CA SER A 7 16.79 -9.04 -0.81
C SER A 7 16.47 -7.56 -0.95
N SER A 8 17.29 -6.80 -1.65
CA SER A 8 17.03 -5.38 -1.86
C SER A 8 15.86 -5.12 -2.80
N ARG A 9 15.27 -6.16 -3.39
CA ARG A 9 14.08 -6.01 -4.24
C ARG A 9 12.79 -5.89 -3.44
N PHE A 10 12.86 -6.12 -2.15
CA PHE A 10 11.77 -5.80 -1.23
C PHE A 10 12.00 -4.41 -0.66
N PRO A 11 10.92 -3.73 -0.24
CA PRO A 11 11.08 -2.40 0.34
C PRO A 11 11.86 -2.44 1.63
N ASP A 12 12.56 -1.33 1.90
CA ASP A 12 13.29 -1.15 3.15
C ASP A 12 12.31 -1.22 4.32
N PRO A 13 12.56 -2.04 5.35
CA PRO A 13 11.69 -2.11 6.52
C PRO A 13 11.47 -0.76 7.20
N ASP A 14 12.50 0.09 7.26
CA ASP A 14 12.36 1.42 7.86
C ASP A 14 11.42 2.30 7.04
N ALA A 15 11.49 2.21 5.72
CA ALA A 15 10.59 2.94 4.85
C ALA A 15 9.15 2.47 5.05
N LEU A 16 8.93 1.17 5.18
CA LEU A 16 7.60 0.62 5.44
C LEU A 16 7.05 1.08 6.79
N ASP A 17 7.89 1.08 7.83
CA ASP A 17 7.47 1.55 9.15
C ASP A 17 7.05 3.01 9.10
N THR A 18 7.82 3.85 8.40
CA THR A 18 7.50 5.25 8.25
C THR A 18 6.20 5.42 7.47
N LEU A 19 6.03 4.67 6.39
CA LEU A 19 4.82 4.70 5.58
C LEU A 19 3.59 4.37 6.42
N VAL A 20 3.64 3.26 7.15
CA VAL A 20 2.52 2.83 8.00
C VAL A 20 2.18 3.91 9.01
N ARG A 21 3.18 4.43 9.69
CA ARG A 21 2.97 5.47 10.71
C ARG A 21 2.30 6.71 10.12
N ARG A 22 2.78 7.14 8.96
CA ARG A 22 2.23 8.33 8.29
C ARG A 22 0.79 8.13 7.84
N ILE A 23 0.46 6.93 7.35
CA ILE A 23 -0.90 6.63 6.94
C ILE A 23 -1.83 6.57 8.15
N VAL A 24 -1.38 5.91 9.22
CA VAL A 24 -2.19 5.77 10.43
C VAL A 24 -2.47 7.13 11.05
N GLU A 25 -1.52 8.05 11.04
CA GLU A 25 -1.71 9.40 11.56
C GLU A 25 -2.90 10.12 10.90
N VAL A 26 -3.08 9.91 9.61
CA VAL A 26 -4.10 10.62 8.83
C VAL A 26 -5.40 9.85 8.77
N ALA A 27 -5.32 8.56 8.52
CA ALA A 27 -6.48 7.78 8.11
C ALA A 27 -7.02 6.85 9.20
N GLN A 28 -6.17 6.45 10.13
CA GLN A 28 -6.54 5.44 11.14
C GLN A 28 -7.27 4.27 10.48
N PRO A 29 -6.63 3.60 9.52
CA PRO A 29 -7.29 2.61 8.69
C PRO A 29 -7.54 1.30 9.44
N ASP A 30 -8.43 0.50 8.87
CA ASP A 30 -8.65 -0.86 9.38
C ASP A 30 -7.51 -1.78 8.96
N ARG A 31 -6.96 -1.54 7.77
CA ARG A 31 -5.91 -2.39 7.22
C ARG A 31 -5.11 -1.63 6.17
N ILE A 32 -3.83 -1.97 6.04
CA ILE A 32 -2.97 -1.48 4.96
C ILE A 32 -2.35 -2.71 4.30
N VAL A 33 -2.48 -2.81 3.00
CA VAL A 33 -1.96 -3.94 2.21
C VAL A 33 -0.96 -3.43 1.19
N LEU A 34 0.24 -3.99 1.22
CA LEU A 34 1.26 -3.74 0.21
C LEU A 34 1.04 -4.74 -0.93
N PHE A 35 1.00 -4.27 -2.17
CA PHE A 35 0.79 -5.16 -3.30
C PHE A 35 1.73 -4.76 -4.46
N GLY A 36 1.55 -5.39 -5.62
CA GLY A 36 2.39 -5.11 -6.78
C GLY A 36 3.81 -5.62 -6.61
N SER A 37 4.74 -5.00 -7.30
CA SER A 37 6.14 -5.46 -7.36
C SER A 37 6.79 -5.51 -5.97
N ALA A 38 6.44 -4.57 -5.09
CA ALA A 38 7.01 -4.54 -3.75
C ALA A 38 6.63 -5.77 -2.94
N ALA A 39 5.38 -6.23 -3.07
CA ALA A 39 4.92 -7.41 -2.35
C ALA A 39 5.54 -8.70 -2.91
N ARG A 40 5.86 -8.70 -4.19
CA ARG A 40 6.44 -9.88 -4.85
C ARG A 40 7.96 -9.94 -4.77
N GLY A 41 8.60 -8.91 -4.20
CA GLY A 41 10.06 -8.86 -4.18
C GLY A 41 10.67 -8.56 -5.52
N GLU A 42 9.96 -7.82 -6.36
CA GLU A 42 10.37 -7.51 -7.73
C GLU A 42 10.62 -6.03 -7.97
N MET A 43 10.83 -5.26 -6.91
CA MET A 43 11.05 -3.83 -7.05
C MET A 43 12.31 -3.54 -7.85
N GLY A 44 12.19 -2.63 -8.82
CA GLY A 44 13.33 -2.05 -9.50
C GLY A 44 13.66 -0.69 -8.90
N PRO A 45 14.69 -0.03 -9.45
CA PRO A 45 15.13 1.27 -8.92
C PRO A 45 14.07 2.36 -8.98
N ASP A 46 13.19 2.28 -9.96
CA ASP A 46 12.15 3.29 -10.17
C ASP A 46 10.76 2.82 -9.77
N SER A 47 10.67 1.68 -9.09
CA SER A 47 9.37 1.15 -8.67
C SER A 47 8.80 1.94 -7.51
N ASP A 48 7.49 2.18 -7.56
CA ASP A 48 6.76 2.79 -6.47
C ASP A 48 6.15 1.69 -5.60
N LEU A 49 5.85 2.04 -4.36
CA LEU A 49 5.10 1.16 -3.47
C LEU A 49 3.62 1.27 -3.80
N ASP A 50 2.99 0.15 -4.11
CA ASP A 50 1.54 0.10 -4.34
C ASP A 50 0.85 -0.28 -3.04
N VAL A 51 0.01 0.60 -2.53
CA VAL A 51 -0.56 0.47 -1.19
C VAL A 51 -2.07 0.61 -1.24
N LEU A 52 -2.75 -0.38 -0.70
CA LEU A 52 -4.20 -0.37 -0.53
C LEU A 52 -4.50 -0.03 0.93
N VAL A 53 -5.25 1.05 1.14
CA VAL A 53 -5.69 1.47 2.46
C VAL A 53 -7.16 1.14 2.59
N VAL A 54 -7.50 0.27 3.53
CA VAL A 54 -8.88 -0.18 3.76
C VAL A 54 -9.42 0.53 4.99
N LYS A 55 -10.52 1.26 4.82
CA LYS A 55 -11.16 1.95 5.93
C LYS A 55 -12.66 2.02 5.72
N ALA A 56 -13.42 1.55 6.71
CA ALA A 56 -14.87 1.61 6.68
C ALA A 56 -15.36 3.04 6.86
N GLY A 57 -16.49 3.37 6.26
CA GLY A 57 -17.16 4.64 6.49
C GLY A 57 -16.57 5.84 5.75
N VAL A 58 -15.69 5.61 4.79
CA VAL A 58 -15.09 6.69 4.01
C VAL A 58 -16.11 7.18 2.98
N GLU A 59 -16.42 8.47 3.00
CA GLU A 59 -17.32 9.08 2.04
C GLU A 59 -16.60 9.60 0.81
N HIS A 60 -15.36 10.10 1.01
CA HIS A 60 -14.58 10.72 -0.07
C HIS A 60 -13.21 10.05 -0.15
N ARG A 61 -13.14 8.97 -0.90
CA ARG A 61 -11.92 8.15 -1.00
C ARG A 61 -10.74 8.93 -1.56
N ARG A 62 -10.98 9.73 -2.60
CA ARG A 62 -9.92 10.53 -3.21
C ARG A 62 -9.37 11.57 -2.25
N ARG A 63 -10.25 12.16 -1.46
CA ARG A 63 -9.83 13.16 -0.51
C ARG A 63 -8.95 12.56 0.57
N LEU A 64 -9.33 11.39 1.07
CA LEU A 64 -8.52 10.71 2.06
C LEU A 64 -7.17 10.32 1.47
N ALA A 65 -7.15 9.81 0.23
CA ALA A 65 -5.90 9.49 -0.44
C ALA A 65 -5.00 10.73 -0.55
N GLN A 66 -5.58 11.86 -0.93
CA GLN A 66 -4.83 13.12 -1.01
C GLN A 66 -4.26 13.53 0.33
N ASP A 67 -5.04 13.42 1.39
CA ASP A 67 -4.58 13.76 2.73
C ASP A 67 -3.42 12.85 3.14
N ILE A 68 -3.48 11.58 2.77
CA ILE A 68 -2.40 10.64 3.03
C ILE A 68 -1.14 11.07 2.25
N TYR A 69 -1.29 11.35 0.94
CA TYR A 69 -0.14 11.79 0.13
C TYR A 69 0.55 12.99 0.73
N MET A 70 -0.22 13.93 1.25
CA MET A 70 0.36 15.14 1.84
C MET A 70 1.14 14.87 3.12
N ASN A 71 0.96 13.69 3.71
CA ASN A 71 1.66 13.30 4.94
C ASN A 71 2.79 12.30 4.69
N LEU A 72 3.16 12.07 3.45
CA LEU A 72 4.17 11.05 3.13
C LEU A 72 5.60 11.58 3.00
N SER A 73 5.84 12.84 3.36
CA SER A 73 7.19 13.39 3.35
C SER A 73 8.11 12.55 4.23
N GLY A 74 9.30 12.26 3.72
CA GLY A 74 10.28 11.51 4.49
C GLY A 74 10.20 10.00 4.35
N VAL A 75 9.24 9.49 3.58
CA VAL A 75 9.20 8.04 3.32
C VAL A 75 10.39 7.63 2.43
N GLY A 76 10.80 8.50 1.51
CA GLY A 76 12.00 8.28 0.70
C GLY A 76 11.78 7.45 -0.55
N VAL A 77 10.55 7.10 -0.87
CA VAL A 77 10.22 6.31 -2.06
C VAL A 77 8.84 6.75 -2.55
N GLY A 78 8.61 6.61 -3.84
CA GLY A 78 7.30 6.90 -4.42
C GLY A 78 6.26 5.90 -3.92
N VAL A 79 5.03 6.39 -3.73
CA VAL A 79 3.94 5.57 -3.19
C VAL A 79 2.68 5.85 -3.98
N ASP A 80 1.98 4.81 -4.41
CA ASP A 80 0.65 4.90 -4.99
C ASP A 80 -0.37 4.43 -3.96
N ILE A 81 -1.27 5.31 -3.57
CA ILE A 81 -2.27 5.03 -2.55
C ILE A 81 -3.64 4.82 -3.20
N ILE A 82 -4.26 3.70 -2.87
CA ILE A 82 -5.65 3.43 -3.25
C ILE A 82 -6.42 3.25 -1.95
N VAL A 83 -7.50 4.02 -1.79
CA VAL A 83 -8.37 3.92 -0.62
C VAL A 83 -9.66 3.23 -1.01
N LEU A 84 -10.00 2.17 -0.31
CA LEU A 84 -11.25 1.44 -0.52
C LEU A 84 -11.90 1.14 0.82
N THR A 85 -13.23 1.03 0.81
CA THR A 85 -13.98 0.54 1.95
C THR A 85 -14.08 -0.99 1.86
N PRO A 86 -14.42 -1.68 2.97
CA PRO A 86 -14.69 -3.12 2.89
C PRO A 86 -15.77 -3.45 1.86
N GLU A 87 -16.78 -2.59 1.74
CA GLU A 87 -17.86 -2.80 0.76
C GLU A 87 -17.35 -2.71 -0.68
N ASP A 88 -16.42 -1.79 -0.94
CA ASP A 88 -15.78 -1.68 -2.26
C ASP A 88 -15.03 -2.96 -2.59
N ILE A 89 -14.34 -3.52 -1.62
CA ILE A 89 -13.58 -4.75 -1.82
C ILE A 89 -14.52 -5.90 -2.18
N GLU A 90 -15.62 -6.04 -1.43
CA GLU A 90 -16.59 -7.10 -1.73
C GLU A 90 -17.18 -6.94 -3.13
N ALA A 91 -17.43 -5.70 -3.54
CA ALA A 91 -18.02 -5.43 -4.84
C ALA A 91 -17.05 -5.69 -6.01
N GLN A 92 -15.76 -5.53 -5.77
CA GLN A 92 -14.77 -5.52 -6.85
C GLN A 92 -13.83 -6.73 -6.89
N LYS A 93 -13.77 -7.51 -5.83
CA LYS A 93 -12.73 -8.55 -5.72
C LYS A 93 -12.82 -9.61 -6.81
N ASP A 94 -14.02 -9.87 -7.33
CA ASP A 94 -14.24 -10.87 -8.38
C ASP A 94 -14.43 -10.27 -9.76
N SER A 95 -14.28 -8.94 -9.88
CA SER A 95 -14.47 -8.27 -11.17
C SER A 95 -13.26 -8.47 -12.07
N VAL A 96 -13.53 -8.81 -13.32
CA VAL A 96 -12.47 -8.95 -14.32
C VAL A 96 -11.84 -7.58 -14.55
N GLY A 97 -10.51 -7.54 -14.51
CA GLY A 97 -9.77 -6.30 -14.71
C GLY A 97 -9.61 -5.45 -13.48
N SER A 98 -10.22 -5.82 -12.37
CA SER A 98 -10.01 -5.12 -11.11
C SER A 98 -8.64 -5.44 -10.55
N ILE A 99 -8.01 -4.45 -9.89
CA ILE A 99 -6.75 -4.67 -9.18
C ILE A 99 -6.97 -5.30 -7.81
N VAL A 100 -8.22 -5.30 -7.33
CA VAL A 100 -8.52 -5.72 -5.95
C VAL A 100 -8.26 -7.20 -5.74
N GLY A 101 -8.67 -8.05 -6.66
CA GLY A 101 -8.42 -9.49 -6.57
C GLY A 101 -6.94 -9.81 -6.44
N PRO A 102 -6.11 -9.39 -7.41
CA PRO A 102 -4.66 -9.60 -7.32
C PRO A 102 -4.04 -8.98 -6.08
N ALA A 103 -4.49 -7.78 -5.67
CA ALA A 103 -3.95 -7.15 -4.48
C ALA A 103 -4.21 -7.98 -3.23
N LEU A 104 -5.40 -8.58 -3.13
CA LEU A 104 -5.72 -9.43 -1.99
C LEU A 104 -4.98 -10.77 -2.02
N GLU A 105 -4.79 -11.34 -3.21
CA GLU A 105 -4.13 -12.63 -3.34
C GLU A 105 -2.62 -12.54 -3.16
N GLU A 106 -1.99 -11.53 -3.74
CA GLU A 106 -0.53 -11.39 -3.74
C GLU A 106 -0.03 -10.44 -2.69
N GLY A 107 -0.93 -9.66 -2.11
CA GLY A 107 -0.56 -8.60 -1.19
C GLY A 107 -0.11 -9.09 0.16
N ARG A 108 0.60 -8.21 0.85
CA ARG A 108 1.04 -8.45 2.23
C ARG A 108 0.38 -7.41 3.12
N VAL A 109 -0.27 -7.88 4.18
CA VAL A 109 -0.85 -6.98 5.17
C VAL A 109 0.31 -6.41 6.00
N ILE A 110 0.48 -5.09 5.95
CA ILE A 110 1.54 -4.43 6.71
C ILE A 110 0.99 -3.66 7.90
N TYR A 111 -0.32 -3.58 8.03
CA TYR A 111 -0.98 -2.98 9.20
C TYR A 111 -2.39 -3.56 9.31
N GLY A 112 -2.82 -3.86 10.54
CA GLY A 112 -4.13 -4.45 10.80
C GLY A 112 -4.10 -5.96 10.66
N ALA A 113 -5.26 -6.52 10.56
CA ALA A 113 -5.37 -7.99 10.52
C ALA A 113 -5.85 -8.49 9.18
#